data_dee291babebaa1e2b092773baf5788ea
#
_entry.id   dee291babebaa1e2b092773baf5788ea
#
_cell.length_a   1.000
_cell.length_b   1.000
_cell.length_c   1.000
_cell.angle_alpha   90.00
_cell.angle_beta   90.00
_cell.angle_gamma   90.00
#
_symmetry.space_group_name_H-M   'P 1'
#
loop_
_entity.id
_entity.type
_entity.pdbx_description
1 polymer ?
#
loop_
_entity_poly.entity_id
_entity_poly.type
_entity_poly.pdbx_seq_one_letter_code
_entity_poly.pdbx_strand_id
1 'polypeptide(L)'
;HLLGMTYVGVNKAEACKRHIERNYPWVEVLHTGMQEWFENDKTVDILTSECDLIVSATAEWASDKAIQNLIESGRLTCSVAFCFTEAHAVATHCYINNSGSFNYGSLFDNTGDLLVSCAKFNHRTTKDTHFCGGVFQPYGGVELSFGHSMIVEAVTELACEGTQTDSYRVWVGGRKLLQSVGGEWNNDWEQKYGMIDDGSKILKLL
;
A
#
# COMPACT_ATOMS: atom_id res chain seq x y z
N HIS A 1 9.66 13.14 -3.73
CA HIS A 1 9.71 12.69 -2.33
C HIS A 1 9.24 13.83 -1.41
N LEU A 2 8.34 13.54 -0.47
CA LEU A 2 7.79 14.53 0.45
C LEU A 2 8.87 15.16 1.34
N LEU A 3 9.84 14.34 1.75
CA LEU A 3 10.95 14.75 2.60
C LEU A 3 12.12 15.25 1.73
N GLY A 4 12.53 16.49 1.93
CA GLY A 4 13.64 17.12 1.20
C GLY A 4 15.03 16.75 1.73
N MET A 5 16.05 17.39 1.16
CA MET A 5 17.47 17.17 1.50
C MET A 5 17.82 17.36 2.98
N THR A 6 17.07 18.19 3.70
CA THR A 6 17.27 18.44 5.14
C THR A 6 17.05 17.21 6.02
N TYR A 7 16.42 16.18 5.49
CA TYR A 7 16.13 14.91 6.20
C TYR A 7 17.08 13.76 5.82
N VAL A 8 18.09 14.02 4.98
CA VAL A 8 19.08 12.98 4.64
C VAL A 8 19.82 12.54 5.91
N GLY A 9 19.85 11.22 6.15
CA GLY A 9 20.44 10.61 7.34
C GLY A 9 19.51 10.54 8.57
N VAL A 10 18.31 11.10 8.49
CA VAL A 10 17.29 10.97 9.54
C VAL A 10 16.43 9.73 9.26
N ASN A 11 16.06 8.97 10.31
CA ASN A 11 15.09 7.89 10.18
C ASN A 11 13.80 8.41 9.51
N LYS A 12 13.25 7.65 8.55
CA LYS A 12 12.09 8.08 7.74
C LYS A 12 10.85 8.35 8.58
N ALA A 13 10.55 7.51 9.57
CA ALA A 13 9.40 7.70 10.44
C ALA A 13 9.54 8.96 11.29
N GLU A 14 10.72 9.19 11.84
CA GLU A 14 11.02 10.41 12.61
C GLU A 14 10.96 11.68 11.74
N ALA A 15 11.45 11.60 10.50
CA ALA A 15 11.35 12.70 9.55
C ALA A 15 9.89 12.99 9.16
N CYS A 16 9.08 11.95 8.97
CA CYS A 16 7.64 12.09 8.73
C CYS A 16 6.92 12.71 9.93
N LYS A 17 7.23 12.28 11.15
CA LYS A 17 6.71 12.89 12.39
C LYS A 17 6.94 14.39 12.39
N ARG A 18 8.20 14.82 12.27
CA ARG A 18 8.56 16.25 12.25
C ARG A 18 7.84 17.02 11.15
N HIS A 19 7.68 16.42 9.98
CA HIS A 19 6.96 17.04 8.87
C HIS A 19 5.47 17.21 9.17
N ILE A 20 4.83 16.19 9.73
CA ILE A 20 3.40 16.20 10.08
C ILE A 20 3.14 17.25 11.17
N GLU A 21 3.82 17.17 12.31
CA GLU A 21 3.61 18.08 13.44
C GLU A 21 3.90 19.55 13.09
N ARG A 22 4.84 19.80 12.18
CA ARG A 22 5.13 21.16 11.71
C ARG A 22 4.03 21.75 10.81
N ASN A 23 3.43 20.92 9.95
CA ASN A 23 2.47 21.40 8.96
C ASN A 23 1.02 21.24 9.43
N TYR A 24 0.78 20.36 10.38
CA TYR A 24 -0.55 20.04 10.92
C TYR A 24 -0.49 20.06 12.46
N PRO A 25 -0.46 21.25 13.08
CA PRO A 25 -0.17 21.41 14.53
C PRO A 25 -1.26 20.81 15.44
N TRP A 26 -2.40 20.41 14.90
CA TRP A 26 -3.45 19.70 15.60
C TRP A 26 -3.32 18.17 15.55
N VAL A 27 -2.32 17.65 14.82
CA VAL A 27 -2.01 16.22 14.76
C VAL A 27 -0.83 15.93 15.66
N GLU A 28 -1.01 15.04 16.61
CA GLU A 28 0.05 14.53 17.46
C GLU A 28 0.54 13.18 16.96
N VAL A 29 1.84 13.01 16.76
CA VAL A 29 2.46 11.73 16.41
C VAL A 29 3.09 11.14 17.66
N LEU A 30 2.40 10.24 18.32
CA LEU A 30 2.78 9.68 19.62
C LEU A 30 4.02 8.78 19.52
N HIS A 31 4.11 7.95 18.49
CA HIS A 31 5.14 6.93 18.36
C HIS A 31 5.75 6.92 16.96
N THR A 32 7.02 6.54 16.88
CA THR A 32 7.71 6.19 15.64
C THR A 32 8.34 4.82 15.81
N GLY A 33 8.11 3.92 14.85
CA GLY A 33 8.58 2.54 14.88
C GLY A 33 9.75 2.29 13.92
N MET A 34 10.31 1.11 14.03
CA MET A 34 11.30 0.53 13.12
C MET A 34 10.61 -0.38 12.09
N GLN A 35 11.35 -0.82 11.07
CA GLN A 35 10.84 -1.71 10.04
C GLN A 35 10.36 -3.04 10.62
N GLU A 36 11.11 -3.60 11.57
CA GLU A 36 10.80 -4.85 12.28
C GLU A 36 9.88 -4.60 13.51
N TRP A 37 8.91 -3.71 13.38
CA TRP A 37 7.99 -3.34 14.47
C TRP A 37 7.27 -4.55 15.09
N PHE A 38 7.01 -5.59 14.30
CA PHE A 38 6.31 -6.82 14.72
C PHE A 38 7.16 -7.74 15.62
N GLU A 39 8.47 -7.48 15.74
CA GLU A 39 9.35 -8.14 16.71
C GLU A 39 9.36 -7.44 18.08
N ASN A 40 8.67 -6.31 18.20
CA ASN A 40 8.61 -5.51 19.41
C ASN A 40 7.21 -5.61 20.04
N ASP A 41 7.09 -6.38 21.12
CA ASP A 41 5.82 -6.60 21.82
C ASP A 41 5.10 -5.30 22.18
N LYS A 42 5.82 -4.28 22.64
CA LYS A 42 5.23 -2.99 23.00
C LYS A 42 4.58 -2.31 21.78
N THR A 43 5.21 -2.37 20.61
CA THR A 43 4.64 -1.81 19.37
C THR A 43 3.42 -2.60 18.94
N VAL A 44 3.47 -3.93 19.05
CA VAL A 44 2.33 -4.80 18.77
C VAL A 44 1.17 -4.49 19.71
N ASP A 45 1.43 -4.30 21.01
CA ASP A 45 0.40 -3.96 21.99
C ASP A 45 -0.27 -2.62 21.68
N ILE A 46 0.51 -1.59 21.27
CA ILE A 46 -0.05 -0.30 20.83
C ILE A 46 -0.99 -0.50 19.64
N LEU A 47 -0.54 -1.23 18.60
CA LEU A 47 -1.35 -1.48 17.40
C LEU A 47 -2.65 -2.23 17.72
N THR A 48 -2.61 -3.17 18.65
CA THR A 48 -3.77 -4.01 18.98
C THR A 48 -4.74 -3.39 19.99
N SER A 49 -4.30 -2.41 20.78
CA SER A 49 -5.11 -1.84 21.87
C SER A 49 -5.45 -0.36 21.73
N GLU A 50 -4.68 0.41 20.96
CA GLU A 50 -4.81 1.87 20.92
C GLU A 50 -5.24 2.40 19.55
N CYS A 51 -5.25 1.57 18.49
CA CYS A 51 -5.56 2.01 17.13
C CYS A 51 -7.02 1.72 16.76
N ASP A 52 -7.72 2.72 16.24
CA ASP A 52 -9.05 2.59 15.63
C ASP A 52 -8.97 2.17 14.17
N LEU A 53 -7.87 2.50 13.50
CA LEU A 53 -7.60 2.21 12.10
C LEU A 53 -6.10 2.06 11.87
N ILE A 54 -5.72 1.05 11.10
CA ILE A 54 -4.34 0.87 10.62
C ILE A 54 -4.28 1.06 9.11
N VAL A 55 -3.32 1.85 8.64
CA VAL A 55 -3.01 1.98 7.21
C VAL A 55 -1.62 1.40 6.96
N SER A 56 -1.55 0.22 6.38
CA SER A 56 -0.29 -0.37 5.91
C SER A 56 0.01 0.13 4.50
N ALA A 57 0.99 1.01 4.39
CA ALA A 57 1.47 1.56 3.11
C ALA A 57 2.98 1.33 2.96
N THR A 58 3.47 0.25 3.54
CA THR A 58 4.89 -0.10 3.55
C THR A 58 5.32 -0.78 2.26
N ALA A 59 4.39 -1.46 1.58
CA ALA A 59 4.64 -2.37 0.46
C ALA A 59 5.71 -3.43 0.81
N GLU A 60 5.73 -3.85 2.09
CA GLU A 60 6.69 -4.79 2.64
C GLU A 60 5.93 -6.01 3.17
N TRP A 61 6.12 -7.15 2.50
CA TRP A 61 5.34 -8.37 2.73
C TRP A 61 5.42 -8.90 4.18
N ALA A 62 6.59 -8.84 4.81
CA ALA A 62 6.74 -9.33 6.18
C ALA A 62 5.88 -8.50 7.16
N SER A 63 5.80 -7.19 6.96
CA SER A 63 4.95 -6.29 7.74
C SER A 63 3.47 -6.57 7.53
N ASP A 64 3.04 -6.67 6.27
CA ASP A 64 1.63 -6.95 5.93
C ASP A 64 1.20 -8.33 6.44
N LYS A 65 2.07 -9.33 6.32
CA LYS A 65 1.82 -10.67 6.85
C LYS A 65 1.73 -10.69 8.39
N ALA A 66 2.54 -9.89 9.07
CA ALA A 66 2.46 -9.76 10.53
C ALA A 66 1.11 -9.16 10.94
N ILE A 67 0.62 -8.11 10.27
CA ILE A 67 -0.71 -7.54 10.50
C ILE A 67 -1.80 -8.59 10.23
N GLN A 68 -1.71 -9.32 9.11
CA GLN A 68 -2.68 -10.36 8.77
C GLN A 68 -2.73 -11.46 9.85
N ASN A 69 -1.59 -11.89 10.38
CA ASN A 69 -1.54 -12.88 11.48
C ASN A 69 -2.20 -12.35 12.76
N LEU A 70 -2.09 -11.05 13.06
CA LEU A 70 -2.77 -10.43 14.21
C LEU A 70 -4.29 -10.42 14.01
N ILE A 71 -4.77 -10.18 12.79
CA ILE A 71 -6.20 -10.27 12.45
C ILE A 71 -6.69 -11.71 12.61
N GLU A 72 -6.01 -12.68 11.99
CA GLU A 72 -6.40 -14.10 12.02
C GLU A 72 -6.39 -14.69 13.44
N SER A 73 -5.47 -14.23 14.30
CA SER A 73 -5.44 -14.64 15.71
C SER A 73 -6.47 -13.93 16.59
N GLY A 74 -7.25 -12.98 16.05
CA GLY A 74 -8.20 -12.18 16.78
C GLY A 74 -7.58 -11.17 17.76
N ARG A 75 -6.27 -10.95 17.67
CA ARG A 75 -5.57 -9.93 18.48
C ARG A 75 -5.79 -8.53 17.98
N LEU A 76 -5.99 -8.36 16.66
CA LEU A 76 -6.28 -7.08 16.03
C LEU A 76 -7.75 -7.06 15.58
N THR A 77 -8.50 -6.11 16.10
CA THR A 77 -9.95 -5.99 15.86
C THR A 77 -10.36 -4.70 15.16
N CYS A 78 -9.44 -3.74 15.02
CA CYS A 78 -9.72 -2.52 14.25
C CYS A 78 -9.60 -2.78 12.74
N SER A 79 -10.15 -1.85 11.96
CA SER A 79 -10.06 -1.89 10.50
C SER A 79 -8.63 -1.71 10.01
N VAL A 80 -8.27 -2.41 8.93
CA VAL A 80 -6.94 -2.30 8.31
C VAL A 80 -7.07 -2.03 6.82
N ALA A 81 -6.39 -0.99 6.34
CA ALA A 81 -6.22 -0.70 4.93
C ALA A 81 -4.80 -1.13 4.49
N PHE A 82 -4.70 -2.14 3.61
CA PHE A 82 -3.46 -2.56 2.99
C PHE A 82 -3.31 -1.86 1.64
N CYS A 83 -2.21 -1.13 1.47
CA CYS A 83 -2.00 -0.25 0.32
C CYS A 83 -0.65 -0.52 -0.33
N PHE A 84 -0.64 -0.82 -1.62
CA PHE A 84 0.58 -1.05 -2.37
C PHE A 84 0.43 -0.66 -3.85
N THR A 85 1.55 -0.53 -4.55
CA THR A 85 1.59 -0.23 -5.99
C THR A 85 2.36 -1.30 -6.74
N GLU A 86 1.90 -1.62 -7.95
CA GLU A 86 2.66 -2.44 -8.89
C GLU A 86 3.79 -1.63 -9.56
N ALA A 87 4.67 -2.34 -10.26
CA ALA A 87 5.81 -1.74 -10.95
C ALA A 87 5.39 -0.54 -11.81
N HIS A 88 6.24 0.47 -11.88
CA HIS A 88 6.00 1.74 -12.59
C HIS A 88 4.73 2.49 -12.17
N ALA A 89 4.13 2.13 -11.04
CA ALA A 89 2.85 2.65 -10.56
C ALA A 89 1.71 2.53 -11.61
N VAL A 90 1.71 1.46 -12.41
CA VAL A 90 0.66 1.20 -13.41
C VAL A 90 -0.66 0.79 -12.78
N ALA A 91 -0.61 0.26 -11.57
CA ALA A 91 -1.76 -0.01 -10.72
C ALA A 91 -1.43 0.28 -9.26
N THR A 92 -2.41 0.75 -8.52
CA THR A 92 -2.35 0.99 -7.08
C THR A 92 -3.54 0.32 -6.42
N HIS A 93 -3.28 -0.45 -5.38
CA HIS A 93 -4.24 -1.28 -4.69
C HIS A 93 -4.53 -0.70 -3.31
N CYS A 94 -5.79 -0.77 -2.91
CA CYS A 94 -6.24 -0.50 -1.55
C CYS A 94 -7.24 -1.58 -1.15
N TYR A 95 -6.82 -2.47 -0.27
CA TYR A 95 -7.67 -3.49 0.31
C TYR A 95 -8.02 -3.09 1.76
N ILE A 96 -9.30 -2.98 2.06
CA ILE A 96 -9.79 -2.69 3.42
C ILE A 96 -10.34 -3.98 4.01
N ASN A 97 -9.70 -4.43 5.10
CA ASN A 97 -10.20 -5.50 5.94
C ASN A 97 -10.94 -4.87 7.12
N ASN A 98 -12.22 -5.09 7.20
CA ASN A 98 -13.07 -4.56 8.26
C ASN A 98 -13.87 -5.66 8.98
N SER A 99 -14.31 -6.67 8.25
CA SER A 99 -15.10 -7.78 8.78
C SER A 99 -14.28 -9.07 8.99
N GLY A 100 -13.07 -9.13 8.44
CA GLY A 100 -12.25 -10.34 8.42
C GLY A 100 -12.81 -11.45 7.53
N SER A 101 -13.78 -11.15 6.68
CA SER A 101 -14.43 -12.16 5.82
C SER A 101 -13.56 -12.59 4.64
N PHE A 102 -12.59 -11.76 4.25
CA PHE A 102 -11.64 -12.07 3.20
C PHE A 102 -10.20 -11.98 3.72
N ASN A 103 -9.38 -12.97 3.36
CA ASN A 103 -7.99 -13.00 3.76
C ASN A 103 -7.13 -12.25 2.73
N TYR A 104 -6.54 -11.10 3.13
CA TYR A 104 -5.61 -10.32 2.31
C TYR A 104 -4.42 -11.17 1.83
N GLY A 105 -3.90 -12.06 2.67
CA GLY A 105 -2.80 -12.95 2.33
C GLY A 105 -3.08 -13.87 1.14
N SER A 106 -4.37 -14.14 0.84
CA SER A 106 -4.76 -14.96 -0.31
C SER A 106 -4.52 -14.30 -1.67
N LEU A 107 -4.17 -13.02 -1.70
CA LEU A 107 -3.77 -12.31 -2.93
C LEU A 107 -2.34 -12.60 -3.35
N PHE A 108 -1.53 -13.15 -2.45
CA PHE A 108 -0.09 -13.33 -2.63
C PHE A 108 0.33 -14.80 -2.52
N ASP A 109 1.46 -15.12 -3.13
CA ASP A 109 2.14 -16.38 -2.90
C ASP A 109 3.00 -16.36 -1.61
N ASN A 110 3.71 -17.45 -1.34
CA ASN A 110 4.55 -17.56 -0.15
C ASN A 110 5.77 -16.64 -0.15
N THR A 111 6.12 -16.05 -1.28
CA THR A 111 7.24 -15.10 -1.42
C THR A 111 6.77 -13.64 -1.33
N GLY A 112 5.46 -13.40 -1.33
CA GLY A 112 4.85 -12.08 -1.30
C GLY A 112 4.63 -11.46 -2.67
N ASP A 113 4.72 -12.28 -3.73
CA ASP A 113 4.37 -11.85 -5.08
C ASP A 113 2.87 -12.01 -5.31
N LEU A 114 2.26 -11.04 -5.99
CA LEU A 114 0.85 -11.12 -6.36
C LEU A 114 0.57 -12.34 -7.23
N LEU A 115 -0.38 -13.16 -6.84
CA LEU A 115 -0.82 -14.31 -7.64
C LEU A 115 -1.37 -13.88 -9.01
N VAL A 116 -2.06 -12.75 -9.06
CA VAL A 116 -2.59 -12.18 -10.30
C VAL A 116 -2.34 -10.67 -10.30
N SER A 117 -1.20 -10.24 -10.85
CA SER A 117 -0.88 -8.83 -11.06
C SER A 117 -1.68 -8.24 -12.21
N CYS A 118 -1.96 -6.93 -12.19
CA CYS A 118 -2.61 -6.23 -13.31
C CYS A 118 -1.76 -6.25 -14.58
N ALA A 119 -0.45 -6.14 -14.42
CA ALA A 119 0.49 -6.01 -15.53
C ALA A 119 1.60 -7.07 -15.50
N LYS A 120 2.12 -7.39 -16.69
CA LYS A 120 3.30 -8.22 -16.90
C LYS A 120 4.37 -7.43 -17.64
N PHE A 121 5.64 -7.68 -17.30
CA PHE A 121 6.79 -7.02 -17.90
C PHE A 121 7.79 -8.06 -18.39
N ASN A 122 8.29 -7.88 -19.62
CA ASN A 122 9.31 -8.75 -20.23
C ASN A 122 10.75 -8.34 -19.86
N HIS A 123 10.90 -7.35 -18.98
CA HIS A 123 12.17 -6.79 -18.57
C HIS A 123 12.19 -6.55 -17.05
N ARG A 124 13.37 -6.34 -16.51
CA ARG A 124 13.54 -5.99 -15.10
C ARG A 124 12.95 -4.60 -14.85
N THR A 125 11.96 -4.52 -13.96
CA THR A 125 11.27 -3.27 -13.60
C THR A 125 12.01 -2.45 -12.54
N THR A 126 12.97 -3.07 -11.84
CA THR A 126 13.76 -2.42 -10.80
C THR A 126 15.08 -1.88 -11.35
N LYS A 127 15.58 -0.79 -10.76
CA LYS A 127 16.92 -0.24 -11.04
C LYS A 127 17.78 -0.32 -9.79
N ASP A 128 19.07 -0.58 -10.00
CA ASP A 128 20.05 -0.58 -8.92
C ASP A 128 20.33 0.87 -8.48
N THR A 129 20.43 1.09 -7.19
CA THR A 129 20.94 2.36 -6.68
C THR A 129 22.45 2.36 -6.76
N HIS A 130 23.04 3.52 -7.02
CA HIS A 130 24.51 3.67 -7.03
C HIS A 130 25.14 3.54 -5.63
N PHE A 131 24.32 3.43 -4.58
CA PHE A 131 24.76 3.35 -3.20
C PHE A 131 24.23 2.10 -2.53
N CYS A 132 25.11 1.36 -1.87
CA CYS A 132 24.80 0.23 -0.97
C CYS A 132 24.02 -0.96 -1.55
N GLY A 133 24.05 -1.19 -2.88
CA GLY A 133 23.42 -2.38 -3.48
C GLY A 133 21.89 -2.41 -3.37
N GLY A 134 21.26 -1.31 -3.02
CA GLY A 134 19.80 -1.21 -2.98
C GLY A 134 19.19 -1.21 -4.38
N VAL A 135 17.95 -1.64 -4.47
CA VAL A 135 17.13 -1.57 -5.69
C VAL A 135 15.92 -0.69 -5.43
N PHE A 136 15.44 -0.02 -6.48
CA PHE A 136 14.19 0.73 -6.42
C PHE A 136 13.37 0.51 -7.67
N GLN A 137 12.06 0.69 -7.57
CA GLN A 137 11.17 0.72 -8.72
C GLN A 137 11.00 2.18 -9.20
N PRO A 138 11.36 2.50 -10.45
CA PRO A 138 11.10 3.82 -10.99
C PRO A 138 9.61 3.99 -11.30
N TYR A 139 9.04 5.11 -10.88
CA TYR A 139 7.66 5.50 -11.19
C TYR A 139 7.55 7.02 -11.29
N GLY A 140 6.53 7.49 -12.03
CA GLY A 140 6.19 8.90 -12.12
C GLY A 140 5.41 9.37 -10.89
N GLY A 141 5.64 10.63 -10.48
CA GLY A 141 4.90 11.20 -9.35
C GLY A 141 3.42 11.45 -9.67
N VAL A 142 3.08 11.59 -10.95
CA VAL A 142 1.70 11.83 -11.40
C VAL A 142 0.85 10.56 -11.21
N GLU A 143 1.31 9.44 -11.72
CA GLU A 143 0.64 8.14 -11.62
C GLU A 143 0.47 7.73 -10.16
N LEU A 144 1.53 7.90 -9.37
CA LEU A 144 1.48 7.63 -7.94
C LEU A 144 0.45 8.52 -7.23
N SER A 145 0.31 9.79 -7.62
CA SER A 145 -0.67 10.71 -7.02
C SER A 145 -2.11 10.28 -7.26
N PHE A 146 -2.44 9.75 -8.44
CA PHE A 146 -3.78 9.22 -8.71
C PHE A 146 -4.10 8.00 -7.83
N GLY A 147 -3.15 7.07 -7.72
CA GLY A 147 -3.28 5.91 -6.81
C GLY A 147 -3.44 6.34 -5.36
N HIS A 148 -2.62 7.27 -4.89
CA HIS A 148 -2.72 7.81 -3.52
C HIS A 148 -4.05 8.52 -3.28
N SER A 149 -4.60 9.25 -4.26
CA SER A 149 -5.91 9.89 -4.12
C SER A 149 -7.01 8.87 -3.89
N MET A 150 -7.01 7.75 -4.62
CA MET A 150 -7.94 6.65 -4.39
C MET A 150 -7.80 6.05 -2.97
N ILE A 151 -6.56 5.85 -2.50
CA ILE A 151 -6.31 5.35 -1.14
C ILE A 151 -6.87 6.31 -0.10
N VAL A 152 -6.57 7.60 -0.23
CA VAL A 152 -7.05 8.63 0.71
C VAL A 152 -8.58 8.67 0.72
N GLU A 153 -9.24 8.61 -0.43
CA GLU A 153 -10.69 8.54 -0.53
C GLU A 153 -11.23 7.31 0.23
N ALA A 154 -10.70 6.12 -0.06
CA ALA A 154 -11.13 4.87 0.57
C ALA A 154 -10.94 4.86 2.09
N VAL A 155 -9.80 5.35 2.57
CA VAL A 155 -9.48 5.46 4.01
C VAL A 155 -10.35 6.51 4.70
N THR A 156 -10.64 7.63 4.01
CA THR A 156 -11.52 8.67 4.55
C THR A 156 -12.96 8.18 4.68
N GLU A 157 -13.48 7.50 3.66
CA GLU A 157 -14.80 6.87 3.73
C GLU A 157 -14.88 5.90 4.92
N LEU A 158 -13.87 5.04 5.09
CA LEU A 158 -13.81 4.11 6.22
C LEU A 158 -13.82 4.84 7.57
N ALA A 159 -12.98 5.86 7.73
CA ALA A 159 -12.86 6.61 8.98
C ALA A 159 -14.09 7.45 9.32
N CYS A 160 -14.79 8.02 8.33
CA CYS A 160 -15.92 8.92 8.53
C CYS A 160 -17.27 8.21 8.52
N GLU A 161 -17.45 7.20 7.67
CA GLU A 161 -18.74 6.55 7.45
C GLU A 161 -18.89 5.23 8.20
N GLY A 162 -17.78 4.66 8.69
CA GLY A 162 -17.78 3.42 9.44
C GLY A 162 -18.32 2.24 8.65
N THR A 163 -17.89 2.08 7.38
CA THR A 163 -18.30 0.96 6.54
C THR A 163 -17.99 -0.38 7.22
N GLN A 164 -18.96 -1.29 7.24
CA GLN A 164 -18.85 -2.57 7.97
C GLN A 164 -18.43 -3.74 7.06
N THR A 165 -18.09 -3.49 5.83
CA THR A 165 -17.74 -4.53 4.85
C THR A 165 -16.32 -4.37 4.36
N ASP A 166 -15.70 -5.50 4.04
CA ASP A 166 -14.42 -5.51 3.34
C ASP A 166 -14.58 -4.85 1.96
N SER A 167 -13.56 -4.19 1.48
CA SER A 167 -13.54 -3.61 0.15
C SER A 167 -12.17 -3.72 -0.51
N TYR A 168 -12.16 -3.88 -1.82
CA TYR A 168 -10.93 -3.91 -2.60
C TYR A 168 -11.07 -2.98 -3.79
N ARG A 169 -10.24 -1.94 -3.82
CA ARG A 169 -10.20 -0.95 -4.90
C ARG A 169 -8.84 -0.99 -5.57
N VAL A 170 -8.85 -0.86 -6.89
CA VAL A 170 -7.62 -0.79 -7.69
C VAL A 170 -7.73 0.38 -8.65
N TRP A 171 -6.80 1.33 -8.56
CA TRP A 171 -6.59 2.31 -9.60
C TRP A 171 -5.68 1.69 -10.66
N VAL A 172 -6.06 1.80 -11.93
CA VAL A 172 -5.26 1.35 -13.08
C VAL A 172 -5.01 2.51 -14.03
N GLY A 173 -3.77 2.65 -14.49
CA GLY A 173 -3.32 3.77 -15.29
C GLY A 173 -3.70 3.72 -16.79
N GLY A 174 -4.39 2.66 -17.22
CA GLY A 174 -4.81 2.48 -18.61
C GLY A 174 -3.71 1.94 -19.53
N ARG A 175 -4.12 1.50 -20.75
CA ARG A 175 -3.22 0.86 -21.72
C ARG A 175 -2.07 1.77 -22.18
N LYS A 176 -2.33 3.06 -22.35
CA LYS A 176 -1.31 4.00 -22.82
C LYS A 176 -0.14 4.14 -21.84
N LEU A 177 -0.45 4.23 -20.54
CA LEU A 177 0.60 4.26 -19.52
C LEU A 177 1.41 2.97 -19.56
N LEU A 178 0.74 1.82 -19.54
CA LEU A 178 1.42 0.53 -19.51
C LEU A 178 2.34 0.32 -20.73
N GLN A 179 1.85 0.66 -21.93
CA GLN A 179 2.66 0.60 -23.16
C GLN A 179 3.88 1.52 -23.11
N SER A 180 3.74 2.72 -22.51
CA SER A 180 4.85 3.67 -22.39
C SER A 180 6.01 3.16 -21.52
N VAL A 181 5.74 2.23 -20.62
CA VAL A 181 6.73 1.60 -19.74
C VAL A 181 7.10 0.18 -20.19
N GLY A 182 6.67 -0.25 -21.39
CA GLY A 182 7.01 -1.53 -21.98
C GLY A 182 6.35 -2.74 -21.32
N GLY A 183 5.20 -2.54 -20.71
CA GLY A 183 4.40 -3.59 -20.09
C GLY A 183 3.18 -3.99 -20.92
N GLU A 184 2.58 -5.10 -20.56
CA GLU A 184 1.34 -5.64 -21.12
C GLU A 184 0.36 -5.96 -19.99
N TRP A 185 -0.95 -5.81 -20.25
CA TRP A 185 -1.96 -6.22 -19.28
C TRP A 185 -1.97 -7.75 -19.14
N ASN A 186 -2.15 -8.19 -17.91
CA ASN A 186 -2.27 -9.60 -17.60
C ASN A 186 -3.66 -10.11 -18.01
N ASN A 187 -3.70 -11.04 -18.97
CA ASN A 187 -4.96 -11.63 -19.45
C ASN A 187 -5.75 -12.31 -18.32
N ASP A 188 -5.06 -12.95 -17.36
CA ASP A 188 -5.73 -13.60 -16.23
C ASP A 188 -6.44 -12.57 -15.34
N TRP A 189 -5.82 -11.39 -15.19
CA TRP A 189 -6.41 -10.27 -14.47
C TRP A 189 -7.62 -9.68 -15.20
N GLU A 190 -7.49 -9.45 -16.53
CA GLU A 190 -8.61 -8.97 -17.36
C GLU A 190 -9.80 -9.96 -17.40
N GLN A 191 -9.54 -11.27 -17.42
CA GLN A 191 -10.59 -12.28 -17.34
C GLN A 191 -11.31 -12.25 -15.99
N LYS A 192 -10.59 -12.04 -14.91
CA LYS A 192 -11.14 -12.04 -13.55
C LYS A 192 -11.90 -10.75 -13.22
N TYR A 193 -11.37 -9.59 -13.62
CA TYR A 193 -11.82 -8.28 -13.14
C TYR A 193 -12.32 -7.34 -14.26
N GLY A 194 -12.26 -7.76 -15.50
CA GLY A 194 -12.70 -7.02 -16.67
C GLY A 194 -11.58 -6.30 -17.42
N MET A 195 -11.90 -5.90 -18.65
CA MET A 195 -10.95 -5.27 -19.56
C MET A 195 -10.49 -3.89 -19.06
N ILE A 196 -9.25 -3.57 -19.36
CA ILE A 196 -8.64 -2.27 -19.10
C ILE A 196 -8.70 -1.42 -20.38
N ASP A 197 -9.29 -0.23 -20.24
CA ASP A 197 -9.41 0.74 -21.31
C ASP A 197 -8.11 1.53 -21.54
N ASP A 198 -8.11 2.43 -22.54
CA ASP A 198 -6.97 3.31 -22.82
C ASP A 198 -6.74 4.34 -21.71
N GLY A 199 -7.79 4.77 -21.02
CA GLY A 199 -7.73 5.74 -19.92
C GLY A 199 -7.59 5.08 -18.54
N SER A 200 -7.18 5.87 -17.56
CA SER A 200 -7.15 5.41 -16.17
C SER A 200 -8.55 5.27 -15.58
N LYS A 201 -8.71 4.33 -14.66
CA LYS A 201 -9.96 4.14 -13.92
C LYS A 201 -9.74 3.51 -12.54
N ILE A 202 -10.74 3.63 -11.68
CA ILE A 202 -10.81 2.92 -10.40
C ILE A 202 -11.79 1.75 -10.56
N LEU A 203 -11.34 0.57 -10.16
CA LEU A 203 -12.14 -0.64 -10.13
C LEU A 203 -12.48 -0.98 -8.67
N LYS A 204 -13.73 -1.32 -8.41
CA LYS A 204 -14.19 -1.88 -7.12
C LYS A 204 -14.36 -3.37 -7.33
N LEU A 205 -13.56 -4.19 -6.63
CA LEU A 205 -13.44 -5.64 -6.86
C LEU A 205 -14.13 -6.49 -5.77
N LEU A 206 -14.51 -5.86 -4.65
CA LEU A 206 -15.33 -6.36 -3.55
C LEU A 206 -16.33 -5.30 -3.14
#